data_451098e80814342c85f6722969ab9d95
#
_entry.id   451098e80814342c85f6722969ab9d95
#
_cell.length_a   1.000
_cell.length_b   1.000
_cell.length_c   1.000
_cell.angle_alpha   90.00
_cell.angle_beta   90.00
_cell.angle_gamma   90.00
#
_symmetry.space_group_name_H-M   'P 1'
#
loop_
_entity.id
_entity.type
_entity.pdbx_description
1 polymer ?
#
loop_
_entity_poly.entity_id
_entity_poly.type
_entity_poly.pdbx_seq_one_letter_code
_entity_poly.pdbx_strand_id
1 'polypeptide(L)'
;VLERLSWKRLLSELVLASLPALILGLLFGYLPWLLLLSVLGVLLWHFHNLMRLSHWLWLDRTMTPPTGRASWEPLFYGLYQMQLRNRRRRRELGNLIKRFRSGAESLPDAVILTTEEGTIFWCNGLAQQHLGLRWPEDNGQNILNLLRYPEFSRYIRQRDFDKPLTQVLNNQHHMEFRVMPYSEGQWLLVARDVTQMHQLEGARRNFFANVSHELRTPLTVLQGYLEMMNDAVMNEKSRSKALHTMSEQTRRMDSLVKQLLTLSRIEAAPAIDLKEKVDVPMMLKLLQLEAETLSGGRHEIHFHTDPHLKVFGNDEQLRSAISNLVYNAVNHTPEGTRIDISWLRSRQGAIFKVCDNGPGIAPEHLPRLTERFYRVDKARSRATGGSGLGLAIVKHALSHQNARLEITSIPHQETCFTFTLAPRLIVSIGMQENAVH
;
A
#
# COMPACT_ATOMS: atom_id res chain seq x y z
N VAL A 1 51.85 -26.49 13.29
CA VAL A 1 51.32 -27.73 12.68
C VAL A 1 51.39 -28.79 13.76
N LEU A 2 50.26 -29.11 14.42
CA LEU A 2 50.19 -30.22 15.38
C LEU A 2 50.30 -31.50 14.58
N GLU A 3 51.40 -32.23 14.82
CA GLU A 3 51.61 -33.55 14.20
C GLU A 3 50.47 -34.48 14.58
N ARG A 4 49.97 -35.22 13.58
CA ARG A 4 48.97 -36.26 13.79
C ARG A 4 49.48 -37.31 14.74
N LEU A 5 48.61 -37.82 15.62
CA LEU A 5 48.97 -38.97 16.46
C LEU A 5 49.48 -40.11 15.56
N SER A 6 50.75 -40.45 15.70
CA SER A 6 51.36 -41.59 14.97
C SER A 6 51.75 -42.68 15.96
N TRP A 7 51.67 -43.94 15.52
CA TRP A 7 52.11 -45.10 16.31
C TRP A 7 53.59 -44.97 16.72
N LYS A 8 54.39 -44.26 15.89
CA LYS A 8 55.83 -44.02 16.17
C LYS A 8 56.00 -43.15 17.42
N ARG A 9 55.08 -42.17 17.65
CA ARG A 9 55.14 -41.32 18.83
C ARG A 9 54.75 -42.06 20.10
N LEU A 10 53.71 -42.91 20.04
CA LEU A 10 53.35 -43.80 21.16
C LEU A 10 54.50 -44.76 21.51
N LEU A 11 55.17 -45.31 20.51
CA LEU A 11 56.32 -46.20 20.70
C LEU A 11 57.55 -45.46 21.29
N SER A 12 57.78 -44.18 20.83
CA SER A 12 58.83 -43.33 21.39
C SER A 12 58.58 -42.94 22.85
N GLU A 13 57.33 -42.70 23.23
CA GLU A 13 56.94 -42.44 24.62
C GLU A 13 57.19 -43.67 25.52
N LEU A 14 56.79 -44.86 25.04
CA LEU A 14 57.04 -46.11 25.77
C LEU A 14 58.54 -46.41 25.96
N VAL A 15 59.32 -46.22 24.90
CA VAL A 15 60.79 -46.39 24.95
C VAL A 15 61.40 -45.37 25.88
N LEU A 16 61.00 -44.08 25.80
CA LEU A 16 61.55 -43.02 26.65
C LEU A 16 61.23 -43.27 28.14
N ALA A 17 60.02 -43.73 28.44
CA ALA A 17 59.56 -44.03 29.80
C ALA A 17 60.26 -45.33 30.36
N SER A 18 60.59 -46.29 29.52
CA SER A 18 61.28 -47.54 29.94
C SER A 18 62.78 -47.35 30.07
N LEU A 19 63.36 -46.30 29.48
CA LEU A 19 64.81 -46.08 29.49
C LEU A 19 65.43 -45.97 30.91
N PRO A 20 64.85 -45.18 31.85
CA PRO A 20 65.35 -45.17 33.24
C PRO A 20 65.23 -46.48 33.96
N ALA A 21 64.13 -47.24 33.71
CA ALA A 21 63.92 -48.56 34.29
C ALA A 21 64.95 -49.58 33.78
N LEU A 22 65.36 -49.48 32.52
CA LEU A 22 66.40 -50.32 31.91
C LEU A 22 67.72 -49.98 32.51
N ILE A 23 68.13 -48.73 32.68
CA ILE A 23 69.40 -48.34 33.27
C ILE A 23 69.50 -48.80 34.74
N LEU A 24 68.45 -48.51 35.54
CA LEU A 24 68.44 -48.91 36.95
C LEU A 24 68.36 -50.41 37.10
N GLY A 25 67.68 -51.16 36.22
CA GLY A 25 67.58 -52.63 36.24
C GLY A 25 68.89 -53.29 35.94
N LEU A 26 69.73 -52.72 35.07
CA LEU A 26 71.06 -53.20 34.78
C LEU A 26 72.05 -52.97 35.95
N LEU A 27 71.85 -51.83 36.67
CA LEU A 27 72.70 -51.48 37.82
C LEU A 27 72.38 -52.31 39.07
N PHE A 28 71.10 -52.60 39.35
CA PHE A 28 70.63 -53.23 40.59
C PHE A 28 70.18 -54.67 40.45
N GLY A 29 70.17 -55.23 39.21
CA GLY A 29 69.86 -56.66 38.97
C GLY A 29 68.36 -57.00 38.97
N TYR A 30 67.42 -56.04 39.13
CA TYR A 30 65.97 -56.26 39.16
C TYR A 30 65.28 -55.86 37.84
N LEU A 31 65.89 -56.06 36.72
CA LEU A 31 65.46 -55.61 35.40
C LEU A 31 64.01 -55.95 35.05
N PRO A 32 63.48 -57.18 35.19
CA PRO A 32 62.08 -57.48 34.76
C PRO A 32 61.03 -56.78 35.60
N TRP A 33 61.25 -56.60 36.89
CA TRP A 33 60.33 -55.94 37.79
C TRP A 33 60.26 -54.40 37.53
N LEU A 34 61.38 -53.76 37.27
CA LEU A 34 61.47 -52.35 36.97
C LEU A 34 60.88 -52.04 35.58
N LEU A 35 61.06 -52.89 34.60
CA LEU A 35 60.38 -52.73 33.30
C LEU A 35 58.86 -52.90 33.42
N LEU A 36 58.41 -53.92 34.19
CA LEU A 36 56.98 -54.09 34.43
C LEU A 36 56.37 -52.95 35.14
N LEU A 37 57.02 -52.36 36.14
CA LEU A 37 56.54 -51.12 36.85
C LEU A 37 56.47 -49.92 35.91
N SER A 38 57.45 -49.72 35.00
CA SER A 38 57.48 -48.68 34.02
C SER A 38 56.30 -48.80 33.03
N VAL A 39 56.06 -49.97 32.48
CA VAL A 39 54.92 -50.21 31.56
C VAL A 39 53.60 -49.99 32.27
N LEU A 40 53.47 -50.50 33.52
CA LEU A 40 52.26 -50.25 34.33
C LEU A 40 52.04 -48.78 34.57
N GLY A 41 53.07 -47.97 34.86
CA GLY A 41 53.02 -46.54 35.03
C GLY A 41 52.50 -45.82 33.77
N VAL A 42 53.02 -46.19 32.58
CA VAL A 42 52.57 -45.67 31.30
C VAL A 42 51.10 -46.02 31.05
N LEU A 43 50.67 -47.22 31.38
CA LEU A 43 49.32 -47.71 31.17
C LEU A 43 48.32 -46.94 32.10
N LEU A 44 48.67 -46.74 33.37
CA LEU A 44 47.90 -45.95 34.31
C LEU A 44 47.79 -44.47 33.87
N TRP A 45 48.87 -43.90 33.32
CA TRP A 45 48.87 -42.58 32.79
C TRP A 45 47.95 -42.44 31.57
N HIS A 46 47.94 -43.37 30.64
CA HIS A 46 47.01 -43.39 29.52
C HIS A 46 45.55 -43.56 29.99
N PHE A 47 45.34 -44.50 30.95
CA PHE A 47 44.02 -44.69 31.53
C PHE A 47 43.49 -43.42 32.20
N HIS A 48 44.33 -42.71 32.98
CA HIS A 48 43.97 -41.43 33.58
C HIS A 48 43.57 -40.39 32.53
N ASN A 49 44.34 -40.26 31.46
CA ASN A 49 43.99 -39.30 30.39
C ASN A 49 42.72 -39.71 29.64
N LEU A 50 42.44 -41.01 29.47
CA LEU A 50 41.21 -41.52 28.88
C LEU A 50 40.00 -41.15 29.77
N MET A 51 40.11 -41.29 31.08
CA MET A 51 39.07 -40.89 32.03
C MET A 51 38.86 -39.40 32.03
N ARG A 52 39.93 -38.57 31.95
CA ARG A 52 39.84 -37.12 31.79
C ARG A 52 39.12 -36.75 30.50
N LEU A 53 39.38 -37.43 29.39
CA LEU A 53 38.70 -37.22 28.12
C LEU A 53 37.23 -37.57 28.25
N SER A 54 36.89 -38.70 28.83
CA SER A 54 35.50 -39.12 29.05
C SER A 54 34.75 -38.13 29.93
N HIS A 55 35.35 -37.69 31.02
CA HIS A 55 34.77 -36.71 31.92
C HIS A 55 34.50 -35.36 31.21
N TRP A 56 35.45 -34.89 30.43
CA TRP A 56 35.30 -33.64 29.65
C TRP A 56 34.20 -33.74 28.58
N LEU A 57 34.09 -34.86 27.87
CA LEU A 57 33.11 -35.07 26.81
C LEU A 57 31.67 -35.17 27.35
N TRP A 58 31.49 -35.86 28.49
CA TRP A 58 30.17 -36.24 29.00
C TRP A 58 29.67 -35.40 30.18
N LEU A 59 30.56 -34.93 31.03
CA LEU A 59 30.20 -34.24 32.27
C LEU A 59 30.50 -32.74 32.25
N ASP A 60 31.73 -32.35 31.89
CA ASP A 60 32.20 -31.00 32.10
C ASP A 60 31.59 -29.96 31.17
N ARG A 61 31.08 -30.33 30.01
CA ARG A 61 30.53 -29.44 28.98
C ARG A 61 31.30 -28.11 28.77
N THR A 62 32.47 -27.97 29.35
CA THR A 62 33.33 -26.78 29.23
C THR A 62 33.95 -26.70 27.84
N MET A 63 34.17 -25.44 27.35
CA MET A 63 34.78 -25.23 26.04
C MET A 63 36.32 -25.35 26.06
N THR A 64 36.92 -25.35 27.25
CA THR A 64 38.37 -25.48 27.39
C THR A 64 38.74 -26.96 27.46
N PRO A 65 39.52 -27.46 26.50
CA PRO A 65 39.95 -28.84 26.56
C PRO A 65 40.93 -29.07 27.74
N PRO A 66 40.95 -30.28 28.35
CA PRO A 66 41.94 -30.60 29.35
C PRO A 66 43.33 -30.42 28.74
N THR A 67 44.28 -29.95 29.56
CA THR A 67 45.68 -29.87 29.14
C THR A 67 46.24 -31.26 28.93
N GLY A 68 46.55 -31.62 27.67
CA GLY A 68 47.20 -32.83 27.32
C GLY A 68 48.72 -32.67 27.33
N ARG A 69 49.44 -33.76 27.58
CA ARG A 69 50.89 -33.85 27.37
C ARG A 69 51.16 -34.97 26.38
N ALA A 70 52.22 -34.82 25.59
CA ALA A 70 52.73 -35.85 24.67
C ALA A 70 51.67 -36.29 23.63
N SER A 71 51.32 -37.56 23.54
CA SER A 71 50.36 -38.10 22.56
C SER A 71 48.88 -37.67 22.75
N TRP A 72 48.51 -37.21 23.95
CA TRP A 72 47.15 -36.79 24.25
C TRP A 72 46.82 -35.33 23.83
N GLU A 73 47.81 -34.49 23.70
CA GLU A 73 47.64 -33.10 23.29
C GLU A 73 46.96 -32.93 21.92
N PRO A 74 47.43 -33.67 20.86
CA PRO A 74 46.77 -33.60 19.55
C PRO A 74 45.35 -34.15 19.55
N LEU A 75 45.05 -35.15 20.39
CA LEU A 75 43.72 -35.73 20.53
C LEU A 75 42.72 -34.73 21.15
N PHE A 76 43.06 -34.13 22.29
CA PHE A 76 42.26 -33.14 22.93
C PHE A 76 42.04 -31.93 22.01
N TYR A 77 43.07 -31.46 21.34
CA TYR A 77 42.98 -30.34 20.40
C TYR A 77 42.13 -30.67 19.16
N GLY A 78 42.28 -31.87 18.60
CA GLY A 78 41.51 -32.33 17.45
C GLY A 78 40.01 -32.39 17.74
N LEU A 79 39.63 -32.96 18.90
CA LEU A 79 38.23 -32.99 19.36
C LEU A 79 37.68 -31.62 19.65
N TYR A 80 38.46 -30.74 20.26
CA TYR A 80 38.09 -29.34 20.47
C TYR A 80 37.82 -28.60 19.16
N GLN A 81 38.68 -28.75 18.17
CA GLN A 81 38.48 -28.15 16.84
C GLN A 81 37.24 -28.73 16.14
N MET A 82 36.95 -30.00 16.30
CA MET A 82 35.73 -30.63 15.78
C MET A 82 34.47 -30.04 16.43
N GLN A 83 34.46 -29.88 17.75
CA GLN A 83 33.35 -29.23 18.47
C GLN A 83 33.15 -27.78 18.04
N LEU A 84 34.23 -26.99 17.88
CA LEU A 84 34.17 -25.61 17.39
C LEU A 84 33.59 -25.54 15.99
N ARG A 85 34.00 -26.41 15.06
CA ARG A 85 33.48 -26.48 13.70
C ARG A 85 31.96 -26.79 13.69
N ASN A 86 31.56 -27.79 14.50
CA ASN A 86 30.14 -28.16 14.60
C ASN A 86 29.29 -27.01 15.18
N ARG A 87 29.77 -26.28 16.19
CA ARG A 87 29.10 -25.13 16.73
C ARG A 87 29.01 -23.96 15.73
N ARG A 88 30.09 -23.70 14.98
CA ARG A 88 30.08 -22.70 13.91
C ARG A 88 29.05 -23.03 12.85
N ARG A 89 29.05 -24.28 12.35
CA ARG A 89 28.04 -24.74 11.37
C ARG A 89 26.61 -24.60 11.88
N ARG A 90 26.35 -25.01 13.13
CA ARG A 90 25.00 -24.83 13.73
C ARG A 90 24.59 -23.35 13.84
N ARG A 91 25.52 -22.46 14.22
CA ARG A 91 25.28 -21.03 14.27
C ARG A 91 25.03 -20.43 12.87
N GLU A 92 25.83 -20.84 11.90
CA GLU A 92 25.67 -20.39 10.50
C GLU A 92 24.32 -20.82 9.94
N LEU A 93 23.92 -22.10 10.15
CA LEU A 93 22.60 -22.58 9.77
C LEU A 93 21.47 -21.84 10.49
N GLY A 94 21.59 -21.62 11.79
CA GLY A 94 20.61 -20.84 12.55
C GLY A 94 20.48 -19.40 12.06
N ASN A 95 21.62 -18.75 11.74
CA ASN A 95 21.64 -17.41 11.17
C ASN A 95 21.03 -17.37 9.74
N LEU A 96 21.29 -18.40 8.93
CA LEU A 96 20.70 -18.51 7.60
C LEU A 96 19.18 -18.63 7.66
N ILE A 97 18.66 -19.51 8.52
CA ILE A 97 17.23 -19.70 8.75
C ILE A 97 16.60 -18.38 9.26
N LYS A 98 17.27 -17.71 10.21
CA LYS A 98 16.78 -16.42 10.74
C LYS A 98 16.73 -15.33 9.66
N ARG A 99 17.77 -15.24 8.81
CA ARG A 99 17.79 -14.28 7.69
C ARG A 99 16.70 -14.59 6.66
N PHE A 100 16.53 -15.86 6.30
CA PHE A 100 15.45 -16.29 5.39
C PHE A 100 14.07 -15.91 5.93
N ARG A 101 13.83 -16.23 7.21
CA ARG A 101 12.57 -15.88 7.88
C ARG A 101 12.34 -14.36 7.92
N SER A 102 13.36 -13.58 8.28
CA SER A 102 13.25 -12.10 8.26
C SER A 102 13.00 -11.56 6.85
N GLY A 103 13.61 -12.17 5.82
CA GLY A 103 13.33 -11.79 4.43
C GLY A 103 11.88 -12.09 4.03
N ALA A 104 11.37 -13.26 4.38
CA ALA A 104 9.99 -13.63 4.10
C ALA A 104 8.95 -12.81 4.90
N GLU A 105 9.29 -12.38 6.12
CA GLU A 105 8.46 -11.42 6.91
C GLU A 105 8.42 -10.01 6.32
N SER A 106 9.44 -9.61 5.55
CA SER A 106 9.50 -8.28 4.92
C SER A 106 8.79 -8.21 3.55
N LEU A 107 8.30 -9.32 3.03
CA LEU A 107 7.52 -9.33 1.79
C LEU A 107 6.19 -8.58 1.97
N PRO A 108 5.75 -7.81 0.95
CA PRO A 108 4.50 -7.07 1.02
C PRO A 108 3.24 -7.95 0.82
N ASP A 109 3.44 -9.25 0.59
CA ASP A 109 2.38 -10.22 0.35
C ASP A 109 2.27 -11.20 1.53
N ALA A 110 1.10 -11.76 1.74
CA ALA A 110 0.90 -12.87 2.67
C ALA A 110 1.51 -14.14 2.08
N VAL A 111 2.39 -14.80 2.84
CA VAL A 111 3.13 -15.99 2.41
C VAL A 111 2.84 -17.14 3.35
N ILE A 112 2.50 -18.28 2.78
CA ILE A 112 2.22 -19.51 3.50
C ILE A 112 2.96 -20.65 2.82
N LEU A 113 3.64 -21.48 3.60
CA LEU A 113 4.27 -22.71 3.15
C LEU A 113 3.41 -23.90 3.57
N THR A 114 3.04 -24.73 2.59
CA THR A 114 2.20 -25.90 2.83
C THR A 114 2.80 -27.15 2.15
N THR A 115 2.36 -28.32 2.58
CA THR A 115 2.54 -29.56 1.81
C THR A 115 1.60 -29.55 0.61
N GLU A 116 1.77 -30.48 -0.35
CA GLU A 116 0.85 -30.69 -1.47
C GLU A 116 -0.57 -31.07 -1.03
N GLU A 117 -0.73 -31.57 0.18
CA GLU A 117 -2.01 -31.89 0.82
C GLU A 117 -2.67 -30.68 1.47
N GLY A 118 -1.96 -29.51 1.50
CA GLY A 118 -2.43 -28.28 2.08
C GLY A 118 -2.15 -28.12 3.58
N THR A 119 -1.28 -28.97 4.18
CA THR A 119 -0.88 -28.84 5.59
C THR A 119 0.10 -27.67 5.77
N ILE A 120 -0.25 -26.73 6.62
CA ILE A 120 0.58 -25.52 6.89
C ILE A 120 1.76 -25.89 7.78
N PHE A 121 2.96 -25.48 7.42
CA PHE A 121 4.14 -25.59 8.27
C PHE A 121 4.86 -24.26 8.52
N TRP A 122 4.47 -23.19 7.86
CA TRP A 122 4.89 -21.83 8.17
C TRP A 122 4.02 -20.78 7.48
N CYS A 123 3.86 -19.61 8.10
CA CYS A 123 3.30 -18.42 7.47
C CYS A 123 3.95 -17.15 8.04
N ASN A 124 3.93 -16.05 7.25
CA ASN A 124 4.41 -14.75 7.69
C ASN A 124 3.32 -13.94 8.43
N GLY A 125 3.71 -12.79 9.01
CA GLY A 125 2.81 -11.92 9.75
C GLY A 125 1.65 -11.37 8.93
N LEU A 126 1.86 -11.10 7.63
CA LEU A 126 0.79 -10.63 6.73
C LEU A 126 -0.27 -11.72 6.47
N ALA A 127 0.12 -12.98 6.40
CA ALA A 127 -0.84 -14.08 6.30
C ALA A 127 -1.73 -14.15 7.55
N GLN A 128 -1.17 -13.88 8.73
CA GLN A 128 -1.95 -13.82 9.97
C GLN A 128 -2.95 -12.64 9.94
N GLN A 129 -2.52 -11.46 9.49
CA GLN A 129 -3.34 -10.25 9.46
C GLN A 129 -4.47 -10.33 8.41
N HIS A 130 -4.16 -10.75 7.18
CA HIS A 130 -5.12 -10.73 6.07
C HIS A 130 -6.01 -11.96 6.03
N LEU A 131 -5.47 -13.13 6.37
CA LEU A 131 -6.18 -14.41 6.25
C LEU A 131 -6.70 -14.95 7.60
N GLY A 132 -6.35 -14.29 8.71
CA GLY A 132 -6.79 -14.69 10.05
C GLY A 132 -6.10 -15.95 10.59
N LEU A 133 -4.95 -16.32 10.01
CA LEU A 133 -4.16 -17.45 10.49
C LEU A 133 -3.48 -17.10 11.82
N ARG A 134 -3.20 -18.13 12.64
CA ARG A 134 -2.50 -17.98 13.92
C ARG A 134 -1.25 -18.83 13.91
N TRP A 135 -0.11 -18.18 13.89
CA TRP A 135 1.17 -18.88 13.96
C TRP A 135 1.78 -18.72 15.36
N PRO A 136 2.21 -19.78 16.03
CA PRO A 136 2.40 -21.18 15.55
C PRO A 136 1.20 -22.14 15.76
N GLU A 137 0.03 -21.70 16.25
CA GLU A 137 -1.08 -22.57 16.62
C GLU A 137 -1.65 -23.38 15.44
N ASP A 138 -1.65 -22.80 14.23
CA ASP A 138 -2.16 -23.46 13.02
C ASP A 138 -1.13 -24.35 12.31
N ASN A 139 0.04 -24.55 12.93
CA ASN A 139 1.04 -25.48 12.40
C ASN A 139 0.48 -26.92 12.36
N GLY A 140 0.59 -27.56 11.21
CA GLY A 140 0.07 -28.92 10.99
C GLY A 140 -1.43 -28.97 10.65
N GLN A 141 -2.14 -27.83 10.61
CA GLN A 141 -3.54 -27.77 10.16
C GLN A 141 -3.62 -27.67 8.63
N ASN A 142 -4.73 -28.18 8.08
CA ASN A 142 -4.98 -28.05 6.65
C ASN A 142 -5.56 -26.67 6.35
N ILE A 143 -4.96 -25.96 5.38
CA ILE A 143 -5.37 -24.62 4.96
C ILE A 143 -6.84 -24.54 4.53
N LEU A 144 -7.40 -25.60 3.95
CA LEU A 144 -8.79 -25.69 3.52
C LEU A 144 -9.79 -25.68 4.70
N ASN A 145 -9.33 -26.06 5.89
CA ASN A 145 -10.15 -25.99 7.10
C ASN A 145 -10.24 -24.57 7.67
N LEU A 146 -9.23 -23.75 7.38
CA LEU A 146 -9.11 -22.36 7.86
C LEU A 146 -9.71 -21.40 6.82
N LEU A 147 -9.33 -21.52 5.57
CA LEU A 147 -9.87 -20.73 4.46
C LEU A 147 -11.03 -21.47 3.79
N ARG A 148 -12.25 -21.32 4.34
CA ARG A 148 -13.45 -22.05 3.94
C ARG A 148 -14.17 -21.41 2.75
N TYR A 149 -13.45 -21.04 1.70
CA TYR A 149 -14.01 -20.48 0.48
C TYR A 149 -14.16 -21.57 -0.59
N PRO A 150 -15.36 -21.80 -1.15
CA PRO A 150 -15.59 -22.88 -2.13
C PRO A 150 -14.69 -22.79 -3.36
N GLU A 151 -14.46 -21.58 -3.86
CA GLU A 151 -13.61 -21.34 -5.04
C GLU A 151 -12.13 -21.61 -4.72
N PHE A 152 -11.66 -21.21 -3.55
CA PHE A 152 -10.32 -21.51 -3.08
C PHE A 152 -10.11 -23.02 -2.90
N SER A 153 -11.09 -23.72 -2.33
CA SER A 153 -11.04 -25.18 -2.18
C SER A 153 -11.01 -25.89 -3.54
N ARG A 154 -11.75 -25.39 -4.52
CA ARG A 154 -11.73 -25.91 -5.89
C ARG A 154 -10.38 -25.68 -6.55
N TYR A 155 -9.83 -24.48 -6.44
CA TYR A 155 -8.54 -24.08 -6.98
C TYR A 155 -7.41 -24.99 -6.48
N ILE A 156 -7.33 -25.23 -5.18
CA ILE A 156 -6.33 -26.12 -4.57
C ILE A 156 -6.50 -27.57 -5.03
N ARG A 157 -7.75 -28.08 -5.14
CA ARG A 157 -8.02 -29.46 -5.52
C ARG A 157 -7.79 -29.75 -7.01
N GLN A 158 -8.08 -28.79 -7.88
CA GLN A 158 -7.88 -28.92 -9.33
C GLN A 158 -6.42 -28.90 -9.72
N ARG A 159 -5.53 -28.34 -8.88
CA ARG A 159 -4.08 -28.19 -9.13
C ARG A 159 -3.75 -27.45 -10.44
N ASP A 160 -4.68 -26.65 -10.95
CA ASP A 160 -4.45 -25.77 -12.10
C ASP A 160 -4.07 -24.38 -11.59
N PHE A 161 -2.75 -24.15 -11.47
CA PHE A 161 -2.18 -22.93 -10.92
C PHE A 161 -1.66 -21.96 -11.99
N ASP A 162 -1.97 -22.19 -13.26
CA ASP A 162 -1.55 -21.32 -14.37
C ASP A 162 -2.11 -19.90 -14.22
N LYS A 163 -3.33 -19.81 -13.67
CA LYS A 163 -3.97 -18.52 -13.38
C LYS A 163 -4.16 -18.33 -11.88
N PRO A 164 -3.89 -17.11 -11.38
CA PRO A 164 -4.19 -16.80 -9.99
C PRO A 164 -5.69 -16.80 -9.73
N LEU A 165 -6.09 -17.16 -8.52
CA LEU A 165 -7.46 -17.05 -8.05
C LEU A 165 -7.67 -15.71 -7.34
N THR A 166 -8.62 -14.90 -7.79
CA THR A 166 -9.07 -13.73 -7.04
C THR A 166 -10.32 -14.07 -6.24
N GLN A 167 -10.27 -13.91 -4.94
CA GLN A 167 -11.34 -14.21 -3.99
C GLN A 167 -11.63 -13.00 -3.11
N VAL A 168 -12.93 -12.70 -2.93
CA VAL A 168 -13.36 -11.70 -1.93
C VAL A 168 -13.47 -12.39 -0.57
N LEU A 169 -12.75 -11.87 0.41
CA LEU A 169 -12.81 -12.34 1.78
C LEU A 169 -13.97 -11.69 2.56
N ASN A 170 -14.32 -12.25 3.72
CA ASN A 170 -15.42 -11.76 4.57
C ASN A 170 -15.23 -10.29 5.03
N ASN A 171 -14.01 -9.80 5.08
CA ASN A 171 -13.65 -8.41 5.39
C ASN A 171 -13.72 -7.47 4.16
N GLN A 172 -14.32 -7.92 3.05
CA GLN A 172 -14.41 -7.20 1.76
C GLN A 172 -13.07 -6.93 1.06
N HIS A 173 -11.97 -7.54 1.51
CA HIS A 173 -10.70 -7.49 0.77
C HIS A 173 -10.72 -8.45 -0.41
N HIS A 174 -10.24 -7.97 -1.55
CA HIS A 174 -9.98 -8.79 -2.74
C HIS A 174 -8.58 -9.35 -2.63
N MET A 175 -8.47 -10.67 -2.42
CA MET A 175 -7.18 -11.35 -2.33
C MET A 175 -6.91 -12.15 -3.59
N GLU A 176 -5.75 -11.95 -4.20
CA GLU A 176 -5.24 -12.78 -5.29
C GLU A 176 -4.36 -13.89 -4.71
N PHE A 177 -4.77 -15.12 -4.89
CA PHE A 177 -4.04 -16.31 -4.46
C PHE A 177 -3.25 -16.90 -5.62
N ARG A 178 -1.97 -17.17 -5.38
CA ARG A 178 -1.08 -17.85 -6.31
C ARG A 178 -0.35 -18.98 -5.60
N VAL A 179 -0.38 -20.16 -6.18
CA VAL A 179 0.30 -21.34 -5.66
C VAL A 179 1.45 -21.71 -6.59
N MET A 180 2.61 -21.96 -6.01
CA MET A 180 3.82 -22.32 -6.74
C MET A 180 4.52 -23.49 -6.05
N PRO A 181 5.12 -24.46 -6.80
CA PRO A 181 5.96 -25.47 -6.21
C PRO A 181 7.21 -24.80 -5.63
N TYR A 182 7.56 -25.16 -4.39
CA TYR A 182 8.68 -24.58 -3.66
C TYR A 182 9.82 -25.59 -3.47
N SER A 183 9.47 -26.85 -3.13
CA SER A 183 10.37 -27.97 -2.94
C SER A 183 9.63 -29.26 -3.27
N GLU A 184 10.29 -30.43 -3.21
CA GLU A 184 9.60 -31.70 -3.38
C GLU A 184 8.48 -31.87 -2.35
N GLY A 185 7.24 -32.04 -2.83
CA GLY A 185 6.06 -32.19 -1.98
C GLY A 185 5.62 -30.94 -1.21
N GLN A 186 6.12 -29.75 -1.57
CA GLN A 186 5.80 -28.50 -0.86
C GLN A 186 5.36 -27.39 -1.80
N TRP A 187 4.38 -26.62 -1.36
CA TRP A 187 3.84 -25.46 -2.07
C TRP A 187 4.09 -24.15 -1.31
N LEU A 188 4.42 -23.13 -2.08
CA LEU A 188 4.40 -21.74 -1.66
C LEU A 188 3.08 -21.11 -2.12
N LEU A 189 2.26 -20.75 -1.17
CA LEU A 189 1.04 -19.98 -1.41
C LEU A 189 1.30 -18.52 -1.09
N VAL A 190 1.08 -17.67 -2.08
CA VAL A 190 1.18 -16.21 -1.95
C VAL A 190 -0.22 -15.63 -2.08
N ALA A 191 -0.62 -14.80 -1.13
CA ALA A 191 -1.88 -14.08 -1.18
C ALA A 191 -1.62 -12.56 -1.13
N ARG A 192 -1.99 -11.87 -2.21
CA ARG A 192 -1.81 -10.43 -2.39
C ARG A 192 -3.13 -9.70 -2.22
N ASP A 193 -3.13 -8.62 -1.46
CA ASP A 193 -4.28 -7.72 -1.41
C ASP A 193 -4.32 -6.85 -2.67
N VAL A 194 -5.32 -7.10 -3.50
CA VAL A 194 -5.57 -6.38 -4.76
C VAL A 194 -6.81 -5.49 -4.68
N THR A 195 -7.29 -5.19 -3.47
CA THR A 195 -8.52 -4.43 -3.23
C THR A 195 -8.48 -3.06 -3.90
N GLN A 196 -7.40 -2.31 -3.71
CA GLN A 196 -7.24 -0.99 -4.34
C GLN A 196 -7.23 -1.08 -5.88
N MET A 197 -6.55 -2.09 -6.42
CA MET A 197 -6.49 -2.30 -7.87
C MET A 197 -7.87 -2.62 -8.45
N HIS A 198 -8.62 -3.52 -7.80
CA HIS A 198 -9.99 -3.85 -8.19
C HIS A 198 -10.94 -2.65 -8.09
N GLN A 199 -10.82 -1.83 -7.04
CA GLN A 199 -11.60 -0.59 -6.89
C GLN A 199 -11.30 0.41 -8.00
N LEU A 200 -10.01 0.61 -8.33
CA LEU A 200 -9.60 1.50 -9.42
C LEU A 200 -10.09 1.00 -10.79
N GLU A 201 -9.97 -0.28 -11.08
CA GLU A 201 -10.49 -0.87 -12.31
C GLU A 201 -12.03 -0.80 -12.40
N GLY A 202 -12.71 -1.03 -11.29
CA GLY A 202 -14.17 -0.88 -11.18
C GLY A 202 -14.60 0.57 -11.44
N ALA A 203 -13.94 1.53 -10.80
CA ALA A 203 -14.19 2.95 -11.00
C ALA A 203 -13.93 3.37 -12.46
N ARG A 204 -12.86 2.86 -13.08
CA ARG A 204 -12.55 3.11 -14.51
C ARG A 204 -13.61 2.53 -15.43
N ARG A 205 -14.05 1.28 -15.23
CA ARG A 205 -15.11 0.66 -16.03
C ARG A 205 -16.42 1.43 -15.91
N ASN A 206 -16.81 1.79 -14.69
CA ASN A 206 -18.02 2.58 -14.43
C ASN A 206 -17.94 3.96 -15.08
N PHE A 207 -16.78 4.60 -15.06
CA PHE A 207 -16.54 5.87 -15.73
C PHE A 207 -16.82 5.78 -17.24
N PHE A 208 -16.23 4.82 -17.95
CA PHE A 208 -16.45 4.68 -19.39
C PHE A 208 -17.89 4.29 -19.74
N ALA A 209 -18.53 3.43 -18.92
CA ALA A 209 -19.94 3.10 -19.09
C ALA A 209 -20.82 4.34 -18.96
N ASN A 210 -20.59 5.17 -17.94
CA ASN A 210 -21.36 6.37 -17.71
C ASN A 210 -21.13 7.45 -18.80
N VAL A 211 -19.87 7.64 -19.25
CA VAL A 211 -19.57 8.52 -20.41
C VAL A 211 -20.38 8.09 -21.64
N SER A 212 -20.35 6.79 -21.95
CA SER A 212 -21.07 6.24 -23.09
C SER A 212 -22.58 6.47 -22.99
N HIS A 213 -23.15 6.30 -21.81
CA HIS A 213 -24.57 6.56 -21.57
C HIS A 213 -24.95 8.03 -21.67
N GLU A 214 -24.15 8.95 -21.05
CA GLU A 214 -24.42 10.39 -21.07
C GLU A 214 -24.21 11.01 -22.46
N LEU A 215 -23.40 10.41 -23.34
CA LEU A 215 -23.27 10.80 -24.76
C LEU A 215 -24.34 10.20 -25.64
N ARG A 216 -24.76 8.95 -25.40
CA ARG A 216 -25.76 8.25 -26.22
C ARG A 216 -27.12 8.94 -26.15
N THR A 217 -27.56 9.37 -24.99
CA THR A 217 -28.89 9.97 -24.79
C THR A 217 -29.10 11.23 -25.66
N PRO A 218 -28.23 12.27 -25.62
CA PRO A 218 -28.42 13.43 -26.49
C PRO A 218 -28.26 13.08 -27.98
N LEU A 219 -27.38 12.12 -28.32
CA LEU A 219 -27.21 11.67 -29.71
C LEU A 219 -28.49 11.04 -30.27
N THR A 220 -29.16 10.18 -29.48
CA THR A 220 -30.46 9.58 -29.86
C THR A 220 -31.54 10.66 -30.07
N VAL A 221 -31.55 11.69 -29.21
CA VAL A 221 -32.46 12.81 -29.36
C VAL A 221 -32.21 13.58 -30.66
N LEU A 222 -30.93 13.87 -30.96
CA LEU A 222 -30.52 14.53 -32.21
C LEU A 222 -30.94 13.70 -33.44
N GLN A 223 -30.70 12.40 -33.43
CA GLN A 223 -31.09 11.49 -34.52
C GLN A 223 -32.59 11.49 -34.74
N GLY A 224 -33.39 11.38 -33.68
CA GLY A 224 -34.84 11.39 -33.78
C GLY A 224 -35.40 12.70 -34.35
N TYR A 225 -34.83 13.86 -33.96
CA TYR A 225 -35.26 15.14 -34.56
C TYR A 225 -34.79 15.29 -36.00
N LEU A 226 -33.62 14.79 -36.38
CA LEU A 226 -33.16 14.75 -37.77
C LEU A 226 -34.07 13.89 -38.65
N GLU A 227 -34.49 12.71 -38.16
CA GLU A 227 -35.43 11.84 -38.87
C GLU A 227 -36.80 12.57 -39.05
N MET A 228 -37.33 13.21 -37.98
CA MET A 228 -38.56 13.96 -38.07
C MET A 228 -38.47 15.18 -39.04
N MET A 229 -37.30 15.79 -39.18
CA MET A 229 -37.08 16.91 -40.10
C MET A 229 -37.01 16.46 -41.56
N ASN A 230 -36.70 15.22 -41.84
CA ASN A 230 -36.73 14.66 -43.19
C ASN A 230 -38.16 14.33 -43.67
N ASP A 231 -39.11 14.22 -42.76
CA ASP A 231 -40.50 14.05 -43.13
C ASP A 231 -41.13 15.37 -43.66
N ALA A 232 -41.68 15.35 -44.86
CA ALA A 232 -42.13 16.54 -45.61
C ALA A 232 -43.31 17.31 -45.01
N VAL A 233 -43.82 16.93 -43.82
CA VAL A 233 -45.05 17.45 -43.22
C VAL A 233 -44.83 18.33 -41.97
N MET A 234 -43.60 18.72 -41.68
CA MET A 234 -43.30 19.48 -40.46
C MET A 234 -43.67 20.96 -40.60
N ASN A 235 -44.53 21.45 -39.71
CA ASN A 235 -44.87 22.89 -39.69
C ASN A 235 -43.68 23.73 -39.12
N GLU A 236 -43.64 25.03 -39.46
CA GLU A 236 -42.52 25.94 -39.10
C GLU A 236 -42.28 26.01 -37.59
N LYS A 237 -43.33 25.98 -36.78
CA LYS A 237 -43.23 26.01 -35.30
C LYS A 237 -42.55 24.73 -34.74
N SER A 238 -42.89 23.57 -35.28
CA SER A 238 -42.28 22.29 -34.89
C SER A 238 -40.82 22.21 -35.33
N ARG A 239 -40.48 22.74 -36.51
CA ARG A 239 -39.13 22.86 -37.04
C ARG A 239 -38.24 23.74 -36.17
N SER A 240 -38.76 24.95 -35.79
CA SER A 240 -38.05 25.84 -34.88
C SER A 240 -37.78 25.22 -33.52
N LYS A 241 -38.77 24.48 -32.95
CA LYS A 241 -38.62 23.75 -31.70
C LYS A 241 -37.58 22.64 -31.82
N ALA A 242 -37.59 21.88 -32.91
CA ALA A 242 -36.61 20.83 -33.18
C ALA A 242 -35.18 21.38 -33.24
N LEU A 243 -34.95 22.45 -34.01
CA LEU A 243 -33.65 23.14 -34.12
C LEU A 243 -33.16 23.66 -32.76
N HIS A 244 -34.06 24.24 -31.97
CA HIS A 244 -33.74 24.72 -30.63
C HIS A 244 -33.28 23.55 -29.71
N THR A 245 -34.06 22.47 -29.65
CA THR A 245 -33.70 21.29 -28.86
C THR A 245 -32.38 20.65 -29.31
N MET A 246 -32.18 20.55 -30.63
CA MET A 246 -30.92 20.02 -31.17
C MET A 246 -29.72 20.89 -30.76
N SER A 247 -29.87 22.23 -30.83
CA SER A 247 -28.84 23.17 -30.37
C SER A 247 -28.54 23.03 -28.90
N GLU A 248 -29.56 22.84 -28.04
CA GLU A 248 -29.35 22.58 -26.61
C GLU A 248 -28.64 21.29 -26.36
N GLN A 249 -28.98 20.18 -27.05
CA GLN A 249 -28.30 18.89 -26.89
C GLN A 249 -26.85 18.97 -27.35
N THR A 250 -26.57 19.71 -28.44
CA THR A 250 -25.19 19.89 -28.92
C THR A 250 -24.34 20.68 -27.90
N ARG A 251 -24.88 21.76 -27.33
CA ARG A 251 -24.20 22.55 -26.26
C ARG A 251 -23.93 21.67 -25.02
N ARG A 252 -24.90 20.84 -24.66
CA ARG A 252 -24.76 19.91 -23.55
C ARG A 252 -23.64 18.89 -23.78
N MET A 253 -23.55 18.32 -24.99
CA MET A 253 -22.47 17.42 -25.36
C MET A 253 -21.10 18.11 -25.35
N ASP A 254 -21.00 19.33 -25.89
CA ASP A 254 -19.77 20.13 -25.87
C ASP A 254 -19.31 20.40 -24.41
N SER A 255 -20.23 20.80 -23.54
CA SER A 255 -19.95 21.00 -22.10
C SER A 255 -19.45 19.72 -21.43
N LEU A 256 -20.09 18.57 -21.71
CA LEU A 256 -19.67 17.26 -21.17
C LEU A 256 -18.26 16.90 -21.63
N VAL A 257 -17.96 17.06 -22.92
CA VAL A 257 -16.62 16.78 -23.49
C VAL A 257 -15.57 17.71 -22.87
N LYS A 258 -15.84 19.00 -22.71
CA LYS A 258 -14.95 19.95 -22.05
C LYS A 258 -14.66 19.55 -20.60
N GLN A 259 -15.67 19.13 -19.85
CA GLN A 259 -15.50 18.67 -18.47
C GLN A 259 -14.70 17.37 -18.38
N LEU A 260 -14.88 16.42 -19.33
CA LEU A 260 -14.08 15.19 -19.43
C LEU A 260 -12.62 15.49 -19.72
N LEU A 261 -12.36 16.40 -20.65
CA LEU A 261 -10.99 16.83 -20.99
C LEU A 261 -10.32 17.54 -19.79
N THR A 262 -11.03 18.41 -19.11
CA THR A 262 -10.53 19.10 -17.90
C THR A 262 -10.21 18.08 -16.80
N LEU A 263 -11.10 17.13 -16.53
CA LEU A 263 -10.85 16.07 -15.55
C LEU A 263 -9.63 15.21 -15.94
N SER A 264 -9.55 14.79 -17.20
CA SER A 264 -8.42 14.01 -17.72
C SER A 264 -7.10 14.75 -17.59
N ARG A 265 -7.06 16.06 -17.90
CA ARG A 265 -5.84 16.89 -17.76
C ARG A 265 -5.43 17.02 -16.28
N ILE A 266 -6.37 17.26 -15.39
CA ILE A 266 -6.08 17.36 -13.96
C ILE A 266 -5.55 16.01 -13.45
N GLU A 267 -6.18 14.88 -13.79
CA GLU A 267 -5.75 13.55 -13.34
C GLU A 267 -4.38 13.14 -13.88
N ALA A 268 -4.04 13.55 -15.11
CA ALA A 268 -2.75 13.25 -15.73
C ALA A 268 -1.64 14.22 -15.31
N ALA A 269 -1.97 15.33 -14.67
CA ALA A 269 -0.97 16.31 -14.28
C ALA A 269 -0.02 15.74 -13.23
N PRO A 270 1.31 15.88 -13.40
CA PRO A 270 2.27 15.50 -12.37
C PRO A 270 2.07 16.34 -11.11
N ALA A 271 2.69 15.91 -10.00
CA ALA A 271 2.69 16.70 -8.76
C ALA A 271 3.15 18.12 -9.06
N ILE A 272 2.28 19.11 -8.77
CA ILE A 272 2.46 20.51 -9.19
C ILE A 272 3.43 21.20 -8.26
N ASP A 273 4.38 21.93 -8.84
CA ASP A 273 5.19 22.91 -8.10
C ASP A 273 4.29 24.12 -7.79
N LEU A 274 3.82 24.19 -6.55
CA LEU A 274 2.90 25.25 -6.08
C LEU A 274 3.65 26.58 -5.87
N LYS A 275 4.35 27.06 -6.90
CA LYS A 275 5.13 28.32 -6.86
C LYS A 275 4.53 29.47 -7.66
N GLU A 276 3.52 29.18 -8.48
CA GLU A 276 2.82 30.20 -9.24
C GLU A 276 1.92 31.04 -8.32
N LYS A 277 1.98 32.36 -8.46
CA LYS A 277 1.12 33.27 -7.69
C LYS A 277 -0.22 33.38 -8.35
N VAL A 278 -1.28 33.01 -7.65
CA VAL A 278 -2.67 33.07 -8.11
C VAL A 278 -3.38 34.24 -7.43
N ASP A 279 -4.00 35.09 -8.25
CA ASP A 279 -4.82 36.21 -7.79
C ASP A 279 -6.28 35.79 -7.67
N VAL A 280 -6.62 35.06 -6.60
CA VAL A 280 -7.99 34.60 -6.35
C VAL A 280 -9.00 35.73 -6.23
N PRO A 281 -8.70 36.87 -5.60
CA PRO A 281 -9.60 38.05 -5.59
C PRO A 281 -9.99 38.52 -6.99
N MET A 282 -9.04 38.61 -7.93
CA MET A 282 -9.33 39.01 -9.31
C MET A 282 -10.16 37.95 -10.03
N MET A 283 -9.87 36.68 -9.81
CA MET A 283 -10.63 35.53 -10.32
C MET A 283 -12.10 35.61 -9.86
N LEU A 284 -12.32 35.84 -8.55
CA LEU A 284 -13.68 35.97 -7.98
C LEU A 284 -14.46 37.18 -8.52
N LYS A 285 -13.77 38.28 -8.81
CA LYS A 285 -14.40 39.47 -9.41
C LYS A 285 -14.93 39.17 -10.81
N LEU A 286 -14.21 38.41 -11.61
CA LEU A 286 -14.68 37.94 -12.93
C LEU A 286 -15.83 36.94 -12.78
N LEU A 287 -15.69 35.99 -11.87
CA LEU A 287 -16.68 34.96 -11.62
C LEU A 287 -18.01 35.52 -11.07
N GLN A 288 -17.97 36.66 -10.35
CA GLN A 288 -19.18 37.35 -9.90
C GLN A 288 -20.03 37.76 -11.08
N LEU A 289 -19.46 38.43 -12.09
CA LEU A 289 -20.18 38.83 -13.30
C LEU A 289 -20.80 37.65 -14.06
N GLU A 290 -20.04 36.56 -14.14
CA GLU A 290 -20.51 35.31 -14.77
C GLU A 290 -21.66 34.68 -13.98
N ALA A 291 -21.56 34.61 -12.64
CA ALA A 291 -22.57 34.04 -11.76
C ALA A 291 -23.87 34.88 -11.78
N GLU A 292 -23.78 36.23 -11.75
CA GLU A 292 -24.91 37.12 -11.86
C GLU A 292 -25.62 36.97 -13.21
N THR A 293 -24.86 36.88 -14.32
CA THR A 293 -25.40 36.63 -15.67
C THR A 293 -26.08 35.25 -15.73
N LEU A 294 -25.47 34.21 -15.19
CA LEU A 294 -26.03 32.85 -15.16
C LEU A 294 -27.29 32.77 -14.32
N SER A 295 -27.33 33.53 -13.20
CA SER A 295 -28.49 33.62 -12.33
C SER A 295 -29.67 34.32 -13.01
N GLY A 296 -29.40 35.32 -13.85
CA GLY A 296 -30.46 36.13 -14.48
C GLY A 296 -31.38 36.80 -13.47
N GLY A 297 -30.88 37.15 -12.30
CA GLY A 297 -31.64 37.75 -11.21
C GLY A 297 -32.47 36.78 -10.35
N ARG A 298 -32.31 35.47 -10.55
CA ARG A 298 -33.07 34.44 -9.80
C ARG A 298 -32.58 34.23 -8.37
N HIS A 299 -31.36 34.66 -8.06
CA HIS A 299 -30.68 34.40 -6.78
C HIS A 299 -30.14 35.69 -6.18
N GLU A 300 -30.06 35.77 -4.86
CA GLU A 300 -29.38 36.82 -4.13
C GLU A 300 -27.93 36.37 -3.86
N ILE A 301 -26.97 36.91 -4.63
CA ILE A 301 -25.57 36.43 -4.61
C ILE A 301 -24.69 37.48 -3.94
N HIS A 302 -23.98 37.07 -2.88
CA HIS A 302 -23.07 37.95 -2.14
C HIS A 302 -21.65 37.41 -2.18
N PHE A 303 -20.69 38.31 -2.50
CA PHE A 303 -19.25 37.98 -2.49
C PHE A 303 -18.53 38.72 -1.37
N HIS A 304 -17.86 38.00 -0.49
CA HIS A 304 -17.06 38.51 0.61
C HIS A 304 -15.62 38.13 0.40
N THR A 305 -14.82 39.00 -0.21
CA THR A 305 -13.45 38.67 -0.65
C THR A 305 -12.44 39.59 0.04
N ASP A 306 -11.41 39.02 0.66
CA ASP A 306 -10.22 39.76 1.07
C ASP A 306 -9.39 40.11 -0.19
N PRO A 307 -9.30 41.40 -0.57
CA PRO A 307 -8.70 41.86 -1.83
C PRO A 307 -7.17 41.61 -1.87
N HIS A 308 -6.56 41.40 -0.74
CA HIS A 308 -5.12 41.22 -0.61
C HIS A 308 -4.69 39.76 -0.43
N LEU A 309 -5.62 38.81 -0.35
CA LEU A 309 -5.34 37.40 -0.11
C LEU A 309 -5.05 36.66 -1.41
N LYS A 310 -3.77 36.67 -1.81
CA LYS A 310 -3.22 35.87 -2.92
C LYS A 310 -2.57 34.60 -2.40
N VAL A 311 -2.52 33.56 -3.23
CA VAL A 311 -1.97 32.26 -2.83
C VAL A 311 -0.99 31.73 -3.89
N PHE A 312 -0.14 30.79 -3.48
CA PHE A 312 0.64 29.98 -4.39
C PHE A 312 -0.19 28.74 -4.79
N GLY A 313 -0.25 28.45 -6.09
CA GLY A 313 -1.04 27.33 -6.60
C GLY A 313 -0.99 27.22 -8.11
N ASN A 314 -1.91 26.47 -8.67
CA ASN A 314 -2.15 26.41 -10.12
C ASN A 314 -3.43 27.19 -10.45
N ASP A 315 -3.32 28.26 -11.27
CA ASP A 315 -4.43 29.15 -11.60
C ASP A 315 -5.60 28.41 -12.28
N GLU A 316 -5.30 27.58 -13.29
CA GLU A 316 -6.33 26.85 -14.04
C GLU A 316 -7.13 25.89 -13.13
N GLN A 317 -6.44 25.18 -12.24
CA GLN A 317 -7.09 24.24 -11.33
C GLN A 317 -7.92 24.94 -10.24
N LEU A 318 -7.39 26.01 -9.64
CA LEU A 318 -8.14 26.81 -8.66
C LEU A 318 -9.34 27.48 -9.31
N ARG A 319 -9.19 28.05 -10.50
CA ARG A 319 -10.30 28.60 -11.29
C ARG A 319 -11.36 27.53 -11.57
N SER A 320 -10.96 26.35 -12.01
CA SER A 320 -11.87 25.24 -12.28
C SER A 320 -12.60 24.77 -11.02
N ALA A 321 -11.90 24.69 -9.86
CA ALA A 321 -12.53 24.31 -8.60
C ALA A 321 -13.53 25.35 -8.12
N ILE A 322 -13.14 26.61 -8.07
CA ILE A 322 -13.97 27.72 -7.60
C ILE A 322 -15.20 27.92 -8.49
N SER A 323 -15.02 27.96 -9.82
CA SER A 323 -16.13 28.14 -10.75
C SER A 323 -17.14 26.98 -10.68
N ASN A 324 -16.68 25.72 -10.59
CA ASN A 324 -17.59 24.60 -10.43
C ASN A 324 -18.43 24.68 -9.14
N LEU A 325 -17.86 25.15 -8.03
CA LEU A 325 -18.60 25.32 -6.77
C LEU A 325 -19.66 26.42 -6.89
N VAL A 326 -19.29 27.57 -7.46
CA VAL A 326 -20.22 28.69 -7.64
C VAL A 326 -21.33 28.35 -8.63
N TYR A 327 -20.99 27.75 -9.79
CA TYR A 327 -22.02 27.35 -10.76
C TYR A 327 -22.92 26.24 -10.24
N ASN A 328 -22.37 25.33 -9.38
CA ASN A 328 -23.17 24.31 -8.74
C ASN A 328 -24.26 24.96 -7.83
N ALA A 329 -23.90 25.96 -7.03
CA ALA A 329 -24.84 26.67 -6.19
C ALA A 329 -25.94 27.37 -7.05
N VAL A 330 -25.55 28.08 -8.11
CA VAL A 330 -26.52 28.80 -8.98
C VAL A 330 -27.43 27.84 -9.76
N ASN A 331 -26.92 26.69 -10.25
CA ASN A 331 -27.69 25.79 -11.11
C ASN A 331 -28.59 24.83 -10.33
N HIS A 332 -28.25 24.52 -9.07
CA HIS A 332 -28.95 23.48 -8.30
C HIS A 332 -29.88 24.04 -7.20
N THR A 333 -29.87 25.33 -6.98
CA THR A 333 -30.79 25.96 -6.03
C THR A 333 -32.01 26.57 -6.75
N PRO A 334 -33.17 26.64 -6.09
CA PRO A 334 -34.35 27.26 -6.63
C PRO A 334 -34.22 28.79 -6.66
N GLU A 335 -35.15 29.43 -7.40
CA GLU A 335 -35.30 30.89 -7.42
C GLU A 335 -35.55 31.44 -6.01
N GLY A 336 -35.01 32.61 -5.70
CA GLY A 336 -35.08 33.25 -4.38
C GLY A 336 -34.03 32.73 -3.37
N THR A 337 -33.16 31.81 -3.77
CA THR A 337 -32.10 31.34 -2.87
C THR A 337 -31.02 32.40 -2.71
N ARG A 338 -30.56 32.57 -1.47
CA ARG A 338 -29.38 33.37 -1.14
C ARG A 338 -28.13 32.49 -1.23
N ILE A 339 -27.10 33.00 -1.92
CA ILE A 339 -25.81 32.34 -2.12
C ILE A 339 -24.70 33.26 -1.61
N ASP A 340 -24.02 32.85 -0.55
CA ASP A 340 -22.90 33.57 0.05
C ASP A 340 -21.58 32.93 -0.35
N ILE A 341 -20.72 33.67 -1.06
CA ILE A 341 -19.39 33.25 -1.50
C ILE A 341 -18.36 34.03 -0.71
N SER A 342 -17.42 33.35 -0.03
CA SER A 342 -16.38 33.98 0.77
C SER A 342 -14.99 33.46 0.48
N TRP A 343 -14.02 34.41 0.46
CA TRP A 343 -12.58 34.12 0.37
C TRP A 343 -11.87 34.95 1.43
N LEU A 344 -11.52 34.30 2.54
CA LEU A 344 -11.05 34.99 3.73
C LEU A 344 -9.82 34.33 4.33
N ARG A 345 -8.98 35.14 4.97
CA ARG A 345 -7.82 34.64 5.73
C ARG A 345 -8.27 34.12 7.10
N SER A 346 -7.77 32.96 7.50
CA SER A 346 -7.96 32.42 8.83
C SER A 346 -6.63 31.96 9.44
N ARG A 347 -6.68 31.50 10.70
CA ARG A 347 -5.51 30.85 11.37
C ARG A 347 -5.09 29.55 10.68
N GLN A 348 -6.01 28.87 10.03
CA GLN A 348 -5.79 27.59 9.33
C GLN A 348 -5.30 27.78 7.89
N GLY A 349 -5.35 29.01 7.34
CA GLY A 349 -4.96 29.32 5.98
C GLY A 349 -5.93 30.22 5.25
N ALA A 350 -5.97 30.12 3.92
CA ALA A 350 -6.94 30.83 3.09
C ALA A 350 -8.16 29.92 2.87
N ILE A 351 -9.34 30.38 3.29
CA ILE A 351 -10.59 29.62 3.24
C ILE A 351 -11.45 30.16 2.10
N PHE A 352 -11.85 29.28 1.21
CA PHE A 352 -12.93 29.50 0.26
C PHE A 352 -14.19 28.77 0.73
N LYS A 353 -15.32 29.43 0.69
CA LYS A 353 -16.60 28.88 1.11
C LYS A 353 -17.72 29.39 0.23
N VAL A 354 -18.61 28.49 -0.21
CA VAL A 354 -19.87 28.79 -0.89
C VAL A 354 -21.00 28.17 -0.08
N CYS A 355 -21.91 28.98 0.39
CA CYS A 355 -23.11 28.54 1.11
C CYS A 355 -24.36 28.95 0.41
N ASP A 356 -25.37 28.12 0.36
CA ASP A 356 -26.72 28.42 -0.11
C ASP A 356 -27.76 28.03 0.96
N ASN A 357 -28.84 28.78 1.02
CA ASN A 357 -29.99 28.47 1.87
C ASN A 357 -31.08 27.67 1.11
N GLY A 358 -30.66 26.85 0.17
CA GLY A 358 -31.54 26.03 -0.65
C GLY A 358 -32.12 24.78 0.07
N PRO A 359 -32.57 23.79 -0.69
CA PRO A 359 -33.28 22.63 -0.14
C PRO A 359 -32.40 21.71 0.71
N GLY A 360 -31.09 21.90 0.68
CA GLY A 360 -30.14 21.01 1.36
C GLY A 360 -29.99 19.66 0.68
N ILE A 361 -29.11 18.84 1.24
CA ILE A 361 -28.75 17.51 0.73
C ILE A 361 -28.85 16.50 1.87
N ALA A 362 -29.53 15.37 1.63
CA ALA A 362 -29.65 14.31 2.62
C ALA A 362 -28.28 13.70 2.98
N PRO A 363 -28.03 13.36 4.26
CA PRO A 363 -26.73 12.89 4.74
C PRO A 363 -26.18 11.67 3.98
N GLU A 364 -27.04 10.79 3.51
CA GLU A 364 -26.68 9.58 2.76
C GLU A 364 -26.00 9.88 1.41
N HIS A 365 -26.24 11.06 0.84
CA HIS A 365 -25.66 11.49 -0.42
C HIS A 365 -24.32 12.20 -0.26
N LEU A 366 -24.04 12.83 0.89
CA LEU A 366 -22.85 13.66 1.11
C LEU A 366 -21.52 12.95 0.79
N PRO A 367 -21.28 11.71 1.23
CA PRO A 367 -20.01 11.02 0.93
C PRO A 367 -19.80 10.75 -0.56
N ARG A 368 -20.89 10.67 -1.33
CA ARG A 368 -20.91 10.28 -2.74
C ARG A 368 -20.92 11.44 -3.72
N LEU A 369 -21.15 12.66 -3.26
CA LEU A 369 -21.28 13.83 -4.13
C LEU A 369 -20.05 14.10 -5.00
N THR A 370 -18.87 13.69 -4.56
CA THR A 370 -17.61 13.82 -5.30
C THR A 370 -17.29 12.62 -6.20
N GLU A 371 -18.17 11.59 -6.23
CA GLU A 371 -18.05 10.49 -7.19
C GLU A 371 -18.39 10.99 -8.60
N ARG A 372 -17.69 10.46 -9.61
CA ARG A 372 -17.92 10.84 -11.02
C ARG A 372 -19.32 10.39 -11.45
N PHE A 373 -20.07 11.30 -12.12
CA PHE A 373 -21.45 11.08 -12.59
C PHE A 373 -22.48 10.84 -11.49
N TYR A 374 -22.11 11.02 -10.23
CA TYR A 374 -23.06 10.90 -9.14
C TYR A 374 -24.02 12.09 -9.12
N ARG A 375 -25.31 11.82 -8.91
CA ARG A 375 -26.39 12.81 -8.87
C ARG A 375 -27.46 12.35 -7.88
N VAL A 376 -27.89 13.24 -7.01
CA VAL A 376 -28.96 12.98 -6.01
C VAL A 376 -30.28 12.68 -6.70
N ASP A 377 -30.65 13.51 -7.70
CA ASP A 377 -31.85 13.34 -8.51
C ASP A 377 -31.49 13.33 -10.00
N LYS A 378 -31.64 12.17 -10.64
CA LYS A 378 -31.36 11.97 -12.07
C LYS A 378 -32.34 12.71 -12.98
N ALA A 379 -33.60 12.92 -12.54
CA ALA A 379 -34.65 13.52 -13.37
C ALA A 379 -34.49 15.05 -13.38
N ARG A 380 -34.42 15.69 -12.23
CA ARG A 380 -34.26 17.14 -12.08
C ARG A 380 -32.96 17.64 -12.68
N SER A 381 -31.88 16.94 -12.46
CA SER A 381 -30.57 17.34 -12.97
C SER A 381 -30.42 17.18 -14.49
N ARG A 382 -31.28 16.39 -15.19
CA ARG A 382 -31.32 16.41 -16.67
C ARG A 382 -31.86 17.73 -17.21
N ALA A 383 -32.81 18.34 -16.54
CA ALA A 383 -33.36 19.62 -16.90
C ALA A 383 -32.36 20.79 -16.73
N THR A 384 -31.48 20.70 -15.71
CA THR A 384 -30.45 21.72 -15.44
C THR A 384 -29.11 21.46 -16.13
N GLY A 385 -29.00 20.40 -16.94
CA GLY A 385 -27.79 20.11 -17.74
C GLY A 385 -26.58 19.62 -16.97
N GLY A 386 -26.69 19.28 -15.69
CA GLY A 386 -25.58 18.83 -14.87
C GLY A 386 -25.03 17.46 -15.30
N SER A 387 -23.74 17.32 -15.50
CA SER A 387 -23.05 16.07 -15.90
C SER A 387 -22.73 15.15 -14.72
N GLY A 388 -22.71 15.68 -13.47
CA GLY A 388 -22.18 14.98 -12.30
C GLY A 388 -20.66 14.88 -12.27
N LEU A 389 -19.94 15.67 -13.08
CA LEU A 389 -18.47 15.71 -13.10
C LEU A 389 -17.91 16.91 -12.32
N GLY A 390 -18.67 17.97 -12.11
CA GLY A 390 -18.18 19.22 -11.51
C GLY A 390 -17.51 19.03 -10.15
N LEU A 391 -18.17 18.34 -9.20
CA LEU A 391 -17.59 18.10 -7.87
C LEU A 391 -16.42 17.08 -7.88
N ALA A 392 -16.40 16.17 -8.84
CA ALA A 392 -15.22 15.32 -9.06
C ALA A 392 -14.01 16.14 -9.55
N ILE A 393 -14.23 17.09 -10.47
CA ILE A 393 -13.19 18.04 -10.90
C ILE A 393 -12.67 18.85 -9.71
N VAL A 394 -13.56 19.38 -8.87
CA VAL A 394 -13.19 20.11 -7.65
C VAL A 394 -12.31 19.26 -6.74
N LYS A 395 -12.72 18.03 -6.46
CA LYS A 395 -11.95 17.10 -5.61
C LYS A 395 -10.55 16.86 -6.13
N HIS A 396 -10.40 16.58 -7.43
CA HIS A 396 -9.09 16.32 -8.04
C HIS A 396 -8.22 17.60 -8.10
N ALA A 397 -8.78 18.73 -8.47
CA ALA A 397 -8.06 20.00 -8.50
C ALA A 397 -7.54 20.41 -7.12
N LEU A 398 -8.37 20.27 -6.08
CA LEU A 398 -7.97 20.56 -4.70
C LEU A 398 -6.94 19.56 -4.15
N SER A 399 -7.02 18.29 -4.52
CA SER A 399 -6.03 17.31 -4.08
C SER A 399 -4.62 17.65 -4.55
N HIS A 400 -4.47 18.23 -5.74
CA HIS A 400 -3.18 18.73 -6.25
C HIS A 400 -2.69 19.98 -5.50
N GLN A 401 -3.61 20.75 -4.89
CA GLN A 401 -3.28 21.89 -4.03
C GLN A 401 -3.04 21.48 -2.57
N ASN A 402 -2.98 20.17 -2.27
CA ASN A 402 -2.95 19.62 -0.91
C ASN A 402 -4.13 20.10 -0.03
N ALA A 403 -5.27 20.35 -0.64
CA ALA A 403 -6.52 20.75 0.02
C ALA A 403 -7.59 19.68 -0.15
N ARG A 404 -8.61 19.73 0.71
CA ARG A 404 -9.77 18.82 0.64
C ARG A 404 -11.05 19.67 0.59
N LEU A 405 -12.01 19.15 -0.19
CA LEU A 405 -13.37 19.71 -0.18
C LEU A 405 -14.13 19.14 1.02
N GLU A 406 -14.65 20.03 1.84
CA GLU A 406 -15.57 19.73 2.95
C GLU A 406 -16.97 20.14 2.53
N ILE A 407 -17.95 19.25 2.74
CA ILE A 407 -19.35 19.48 2.37
C ILE A 407 -20.17 19.29 3.63
N THR A 408 -20.86 20.35 4.03
CA THR A 408 -21.82 20.32 5.13
C THR A 408 -23.18 20.71 4.62
N SER A 409 -24.21 19.97 4.97
CA SER A 409 -25.58 20.31 4.57
C SER A 409 -26.56 19.89 5.64
N ILE A 410 -27.52 20.81 5.89
CA ILE A 410 -28.68 20.57 6.75
C ILE A 410 -29.89 20.69 5.85
N PRO A 411 -30.67 19.62 5.66
CA PRO A 411 -31.87 19.66 4.81
C PRO A 411 -32.80 20.81 5.16
N HIS A 412 -33.25 21.54 4.14
CA HIS A 412 -34.11 22.70 4.24
C HIS A 412 -33.55 23.91 5.02
N GLN A 413 -32.26 23.99 5.24
CA GLN A 413 -31.61 25.10 5.92
C GLN A 413 -30.44 25.66 5.09
N GLU A 414 -29.36 24.91 4.93
CA GLU A 414 -28.19 25.37 4.20
C GLU A 414 -27.37 24.22 3.61
N THR A 415 -26.64 24.52 2.54
CA THR A 415 -25.56 23.68 2.04
C THR A 415 -24.30 24.52 1.88
N CYS A 416 -23.18 24.06 2.44
CA CYS A 416 -21.89 24.73 2.35
C CYS A 416 -20.84 23.82 1.76
N PHE A 417 -20.11 24.32 0.78
CA PHE A 417 -18.92 23.74 0.19
C PHE A 417 -17.72 24.57 0.61
N THR A 418 -16.75 23.96 1.29
CA THR A 418 -15.61 24.68 1.87
C THR A 418 -14.31 23.97 1.51
N PHE A 419 -13.25 24.73 1.22
CA PHE A 419 -11.90 24.21 1.21
C PHE A 419 -10.91 25.22 1.82
N THR A 420 -9.81 24.70 2.37
CA THR A 420 -8.79 25.52 3.02
C THR A 420 -7.44 25.24 2.38
N LEU A 421 -6.77 26.28 1.91
CA LEU A 421 -5.39 26.23 1.47
C LEU A 421 -4.47 26.53 2.66
N ALA A 422 -3.42 25.70 2.85
CA ALA A 422 -2.53 25.80 3.98
C ALA A 422 -1.88 27.21 4.10
N PRO A 423 -1.56 27.69 5.32
CA PRO A 423 -0.98 29.03 5.54
C PRO A 423 0.30 29.27 4.75
N ARG A 424 1.11 28.23 4.51
CA ARG A 424 2.33 28.28 3.71
C ARG A 424 2.12 28.64 2.24
N LEU A 425 0.90 28.47 1.75
CA LEU A 425 0.53 28.83 0.37
C LEU A 425 0.04 30.26 0.25
N ILE A 426 -0.15 30.99 1.33
CA ILE A 426 -0.53 32.41 1.30
C ILE A 426 0.70 33.22 0.91
N VAL A 427 0.53 34.07 -0.12
CA VAL A 427 1.55 35.02 -0.52
C VAL A 427 1.69 36.06 0.59
N SER A 428 2.82 36.07 1.30
CA SER A 428 3.14 37.12 2.26
C SER A 428 3.23 38.43 1.49
N ILE A 429 2.52 39.46 1.92
CA ILE A 429 2.76 40.84 1.49
C ILE A 429 4.10 41.21 2.12
N GLY A 430 5.20 40.74 1.50
CA GLY A 430 6.55 41.06 1.92
C GLY A 430 6.83 42.50 1.61
N MET A 431 7.30 43.26 2.59
CA MET A 431 8.11 44.45 2.50
C MET A 431 9.07 44.37 1.28
N GLN A 432 8.66 44.86 0.14
CA GLN A 432 9.49 45.11 -1.02
C GLN A 432 9.09 46.45 -1.66
N GLU A 433 9.29 47.51 -0.86
CA GLU A 433 9.45 48.85 -1.38
C GLU A 433 10.38 49.58 -0.38
N ASN A 434 11.63 49.21 -0.36
CA ASN A 434 12.71 50.07 0.17
C ASN A 434 14.08 49.42 -0.10
N ALA A 435 14.45 49.35 -1.40
CA ALA A 435 15.84 49.19 -1.79
C ALA A 435 16.05 49.84 -3.18
N VAL A 436 15.76 51.11 -3.28
CA VAL A 436 16.38 51.98 -4.29
C VAL A 436 16.67 53.32 -3.57
N HIS A 437 17.85 53.42 -3.01
CA HIS A 437 18.64 54.63 -2.97
C HIS A 437 20.12 54.24 -2.83
#